data_a5b904942ff2c219e9624f8bc3ecd26d
#
_entry.id   a5b904942ff2c219e9624f8bc3ecd26d
#
_cell.length_a   1.000
_cell.length_b   1.000
_cell.length_c   1.000
_cell.angle_alpha   90.00
_cell.angle_beta   90.00
_cell.angle_gamma   90.00
#
_symmetry.space_group_name_H-M   'P 1'
#
loop_
_entity.id
_entity.type
_entity.pdbx_description
1 polymer ?
#
loop_
_entity_poly.entity_id
_entity_poly.type
_entity_poly.pdbx_seq_one_letter_code
_entity_poly.pdbx_strand_id
1 'polypeptide(L)'
;YNLFIREENGVGVTVSELTCVRFYKSGKTDIYASTVDVFGERNGGRPSYIGGREMRRLSCGRTADRQSVGEGWMLRGTDDHGNPVCFTTYIPFERYRN
;
A
#
# COMPACT_ATOMS: atom_id res chain seq x y z
N TYR A 1 -2.69 -4.72 10.85
CA TYR A 1 -2.51 -5.81 9.89
C TYR A 1 -1.28 -5.57 9.03
N ASN A 2 -0.89 -6.60 8.28
CA ASN A 2 0.24 -6.51 7.35
C ASN A 2 -0.27 -6.61 5.92
N LEU A 3 0.19 -5.69 5.08
CA LEU A 3 -0.04 -5.73 3.64
C LEU A 3 1.20 -6.30 2.98
N PHE A 4 1.03 -7.37 2.20
CA PHE A 4 2.13 -7.98 1.45
C PHE A 4 1.98 -7.61 -0.02
N ILE A 5 3.06 -7.10 -0.59
CA ILE A 5 3.10 -6.70 -2.00
C ILE A 5 4.17 -7.53 -2.67
N ARG A 6 3.78 -8.27 -3.72
CA ARG A 6 4.69 -9.15 -4.44
C ARG A 6 4.81 -8.73 -5.89
N GLU A 7 6.03 -8.68 -6.38
CA GLU A 7 6.31 -8.49 -7.79
C GLU A 7 6.31 -9.85 -8.49
N GLU A 8 5.44 -10.04 -9.48
CA GLU A 8 5.19 -11.34 -10.11
C GLU A 8 5.92 -11.55 -11.44
N ASN A 9 6.38 -10.47 -12.07
CA ASN A 9 6.90 -10.52 -13.45
C ASN A 9 8.41 -10.67 -13.54
N GLY A 10 9.12 -10.59 -12.43
CA GLY A 10 10.58 -10.65 -12.41
C GLY A 10 11.26 -9.34 -12.76
N VAL A 11 10.52 -8.24 -12.79
CA VAL A 11 11.04 -6.90 -13.10
C VAL A 11 10.83 -6.01 -11.88
N GLY A 12 11.91 -5.43 -11.36
CA GLY A 12 11.83 -4.59 -10.18
C GLY A 12 11.02 -3.32 -10.42
N VAL A 13 10.44 -2.78 -9.35
CA VAL A 13 9.60 -1.57 -9.38
C VAL A 13 10.09 -0.58 -8.35
N THR A 14 10.36 0.65 -8.78
CA THR A 14 10.58 1.77 -7.89
C THR A 14 9.23 2.38 -7.56
N VAL A 15 8.84 2.32 -6.28
CA VAL A 15 7.55 2.81 -5.82
C VAL A 15 7.67 4.30 -5.55
N SER A 16 6.93 5.11 -6.30
CA SER A 16 6.91 6.56 -6.13
C SER A 16 5.81 7.03 -5.20
N GLU A 17 4.72 6.27 -5.10
CA GLU A 17 3.58 6.64 -4.25
C GLU A 17 2.85 5.39 -3.79
N LEU A 18 2.47 5.41 -2.53
CA LEU A 18 1.55 4.42 -1.97
C LEU A 18 0.45 5.19 -1.24
N THR A 19 -0.78 5.05 -1.69
CA THR A 19 -1.93 5.76 -1.14
C THR A 19 -2.88 4.77 -0.50
N CYS A 20 -3.32 5.10 0.70
CA CYS A 20 -4.35 4.35 1.41
C CYS A 20 -5.57 5.24 1.60
N VAL A 21 -6.74 4.74 1.26
CA VAL A 21 -8.01 5.41 1.50
C VAL A 21 -8.81 4.57 2.48
N ARG A 22 -9.10 5.13 3.65
CA ARG A 22 -9.94 4.47 4.64
C ARG A 22 -11.39 4.87 4.42
N PHE A 23 -12.25 3.89 4.37
CA PHE A 23 -13.68 4.08 4.17
C PHE A 23 -14.44 3.85 5.47
N TYR A 24 -15.42 4.71 5.74
CA TYR A 24 -16.25 4.66 6.94
C TYR A 24 -17.70 4.35 6.59
N LYS A 25 -18.44 3.83 7.55
CA LYS A 25 -19.89 3.55 7.40
C LYS A 25 -20.70 4.75 6.96
N SER A 26 -20.30 5.92 7.40
CA SER A 26 -20.98 7.17 7.06
C SER A 26 -20.81 7.58 5.60
N GLY A 27 -19.94 6.90 4.85
CA GLY A 27 -19.54 7.31 3.51
C GLY A 27 -18.35 8.25 3.51
N LYS A 28 -17.85 8.65 4.68
CA LYS A 28 -16.67 9.48 4.82
C LYS A 28 -15.42 8.70 4.46
N THR A 29 -14.39 9.39 3.98
CA THR A 29 -13.10 8.79 3.65
C THR A 29 -11.96 9.61 4.24
N ASP A 30 -10.88 8.92 4.61
CA ASP A 30 -9.60 9.55 4.95
C ASP A 30 -8.54 9.05 3.97
N ILE A 31 -7.68 9.95 3.50
CA ILE A 31 -6.66 9.63 2.51
C ILE A 31 -5.28 9.82 3.13
N TYR A 32 -4.45 8.79 3.01
CA TYR A 32 -3.05 8.81 3.46
C TYR A 32 -2.18 8.47 2.27
N ALA A 33 -1.16 9.29 2.01
CA ALA A 33 -0.24 9.06 0.91
C ALA A 33 1.20 9.15 1.40
N SER A 34 2.05 8.30 0.83
CA SER A 34 3.49 8.33 1.07
C SER A 34 4.22 8.26 -0.26
N THR A 35 5.23 9.10 -0.44
CA THR A 35 6.00 9.16 -1.69
C THR A 35 7.43 8.71 -1.52
N VAL A 36 7.89 8.52 -0.29
CA VAL A 36 9.26 8.14 0.03
C VAL A 36 9.24 7.16 1.17
N ASP A 37 10.05 6.12 1.08
CA ASP A 37 10.24 5.13 2.15
C ASP A 37 8.93 4.50 2.63
N VAL A 38 8.11 4.10 1.67
CA VAL A 38 6.78 3.56 1.97
C VAL A 38 6.82 2.22 2.72
N PHE A 39 7.94 1.51 2.67
CA PHE A 39 8.09 0.23 3.37
C PHE A 39 8.87 0.36 4.69
N GLY A 40 9.12 1.57 5.16
CA GLY A 40 9.89 1.80 6.37
C GLY A 40 11.39 1.60 6.19
N GLU A 41 11.86 1.57 4.96
CA GLU A 41 13.26 1.42 4.64
C GLU A 41 13.96 2.76 4.61
N ARG A 42 15.14 2.81 5.19
CA ARG A 42 15.92 4.04 5.20
C ARG A 42 16.95 4.02 4.09
N ASN A 43 16.55 4.49 2.94
CA ASN A 43 17.37 4.51 1.74
C ASN A 43 17.90 5.90 1.39
N GLY A 44 18.20 6.72 2.38
CA GLY A 44 18.70 8.07 2.14
C GLY A 44 17.70 8.98 1.41
N GLY A 45 16.42 8.81 1.68
CA GLY A 45 15.34 9.59 1.06
C GLY A 45 14.94 9.11 -0.32
N ARG A 46 15.47 8.00 -0.79
CA ARG A 46 15.06 7.42 -2.08
C ARG A 46 13.72 6.69 -1.93
N PRO A 47 12.91 6.64 -3.01
CA PRO A 47 11.67 5.85 -3.00
C PRO A 47 11.94 4.37 -2.69
N SER A 48 10.95 3.71 -2.11
CA SER A 48 11.02 2.28 -1.83
C SER A 48 11.08 1.47 -3.13
N TYR A 49 11.74 0.33 -3.06
CA TYR A 49 11.96 -0.52 -4.22
C TYR A 49 11.51 -1.95 -3.92
N ILE A 50 10.87 -2.57 -4.91
CA ILE A 50 10.52 -3.98 -4.87
C ILE A 50 11.32 -4.68 -5.96
N GLY A 51 12.21 -5.59 -5.58
CA GLY A 51 12.98 -6.38 -6.54
C GLY A 51 12.09 -7.34 -7.32
N GLY A 52 12.56 -7.78 -8.49
CA GLY A 52 11.84 -8.76 -9.29
C GLY A 52 11.57 -10.02 -8.47
N ARG A 53 10.31 -10.46 -8.42
CA ARG A 53 9.79 -11.60 -7.66
C ARG A 53 9.97 -11.50 -6.15
N GLU A 54 10.33 -10.31 -5.66
CA GLU A 54 10.44 -10.04 -4.24
C GLU A 54 9.06 -9.73 -3.64
N MET A 55 8.92 -10.07 -2.37
CA MET A 55 7.76 -9.68 -1.59
C MET A 55 8.18 -8.70 -0.51
N ARG A 56 7.45 -7.59 -0.40
CA ARG A 56 7.66 -6.59 0.64
C ARG A 56 6.46 -6.55 1.56
N ARG A 57 6.73 -6.35 2.83
CA ARG A 57 5.69 -6.23 3.86
C ARG A 57 5.56 -4.78 4.29
N LEU A 58 4.32 -4.32 4.33
CA LEU A 58 3.96 -3.04 4.92
C LEU A 58 3.15 -3.30 6.18
N SER A 59 3.66 -2.82 7.32
CA SER A 59 2.93 -2.91 8.58
C SER A 59 1.94 -1.76 8.64
N CYS A 60 0.66 -2.09 8.68
CA CYS A 60 -0.43 -1.11 8.66
C CYS A 60 -1.00 -0.94 10.05
N GLY A 61 -0.73 0.22 10.64
CA GLY A 61 -1.35 0.60 11.90
C GLY A 61 -2.84 0.83 11.70
N ARG A 62 -3.62 0.30 12.61
CA ARG A 62 -5.06 0.48 12.56
C ARG A 62 -5.56 0.79 13.96
N THR A 63 -6.16 1.95 14.13
CA THR A 63 -6.92 2.23 15.33
C THR A 63 -8.18 1.40 15.31
N ALA A 64 -8.61 0.94 16.47
CA ALA A 64 -9.83 0.15 16.61
C ALA A 64 -11.05 1.06 16.43
N ASP A 65 -11.28 1.50 15.21
CA ASP A 65 -12.41 2.34 14.85
C ASP A 65 -13.51 1.46 14.25
N ARG A 66 -14.57 1.28 15.01
CA ARG A 66 -15.72 0.46 14.61
C ARG A 66 -16.48 1.03 13.43
N GLN A 67 -16.22 2.28 13.06
CA GLN A 67 -16.90 2.93 11.95
C GLN A 67 -16.18 2.69 10.62
N SER A 68 -14.95 2.24 10.63
CA SER A 68 -14.22 1.94 9.40
C SER A 68 -14.64 0.59 8.84
N VAL A 69 -14.86 0.53 7.53
CA VAL A 69 -15.35 -0.67 6.84
C VAL A 69 -14.30 -1.31 5.95
N GLY A 70 -13.24 -0.61 5.61
CA GLY A 70 -12.17 -1.15 4.80
C GLY A 70 -11.18 -0.09 4.36
N GLU A 71 -10.14 -0.54 3.67
CA GLU A 71 -9.10 0.34 3.11
C GLU A 71 -8.81 -0.03 1.67
N GLY A 72 -8.78 0.99 0.81
CA GLY A 72 -8.29 0.86 -0.55
C GLY A 72 -6.82 1.25 -0.61
N TRP A 73 -6.03 0.51 -1.36
CA TRP A 73 -4.62 0.78 -1.54
C TRP A 73 -4.33 0.99 -3.01
N MET A 74 -3.53 2.01 -3.32
CA MET A 74 -3.04 2.27 -4.65
C MET A 74 -1.54 2.46 -4.61
N LEU A 75 -0.84 1.70 -5.44
CA LEU A 75 0.60 1.81 -5.62
C LEU A 75 0.88 2.37 -6.99
N ARG A 76 1.75 3.36 -7.07
CA ARG A 76 2.29 3.89 -8.31
C ARG A 76 3.79 3.82 -8.31
N GLY A 77 4.36 3.54 -9.45
CA GLY A 77 5.79 3.46 -9.59
C GLY A 77 6.22 3.34 -11.04
N THR A 78 7.50 2.99 -11.18
CA THR A 78 8.11 2.78 -12.50
C THR A 78 8.92 1.49 -12.42
N ASP A 79 8.78 0.61 -13.37
CA ASP A 79 9.58 -0.60 -13.41
C ASP A 79 11.01 -0.32 -13.91
N ASP A 80 11.88 -1.32 -13.83
CA ASP A 80 13.28 -1.17 -14.24
C ASP A 80 13.45 -0.94 -15.74
N HIS A 81 12.41 -1.15 -16.52
CA HIS A 81 12.38 -0.86 -17.96
C HIS A 81 11.84 0.53 -18.26
N GLY A 82 11.50 1.31 -17.25
CA GLY A 82 10.97 2.66 -17.42
C GLY A 82 9.46 2.72 -17.66
N ASN A 83 8.75 1.61 -17.53
CA ASN A 83 7.30 1.58 -17.72
C ASN A 83 6.56 2.00 -16.45
N PRO A 84 5.49 2.79 -16.57
CA PRO A 84 4.69 3.14 -15.41
C PRO A 84 3.94 1.91 -14.88
N VAL A 85 3.86 1.82 -13.56
CA VAL A 85 3.14 0.75 -12.85
C VAL A 85 2.09 1.39 -11.96
N CYS A 86 0.87 0.86 -12.02
CA CYS A 86 -0.21 1.26 -11.13
C CYS A 86 -0.99 0.02 -10.71
N PHE A 87 -1.19 -0.12 -9.42
CA PHE A 87 -1.89 -1.26 -8.85
C PHE A 87 -2.83 -0.77 -7.77
N THR A 88 -4.05 -1.33 -7.75
CA THR A 88 -5.04 -1.01 -6.71
C THR A 88 -5.62 -2.28 -6.12
N THR A 89 -5.93 -2.23 -4.84
CA THR A 89 -6.63 -3.31 -4.15
C THR A 89 -7.52 -2.73 -3.06
N TYR A 90 -8.48 -3.51 -2.62
CA TYR A 90 -9.37 -3.15 -1.52
C TYR A 90 -9.36 -4.25 -0.48
N ILE A 91 -9.23 -3.87 0.78
CA ILE A 91 -9.24 -4.80 1.91
C ILE A 91 -10.45 -4.47 2.79
N PRO A 92 -11.49 -5.31 2.76
CA PRO A 92 -12.63 -5.12 3.65
C PRO A 92 -12.23 -5.50 5.08
N PHE A 93 -12.77 -4.78 6.04
CA PHE A 93 -12.58 -5.12 7.44
C PHE A 93 -13.71 -6.02 7.88
N GLU A 94 -13.36 -7.21 8.33
CA GLU A 94 -14.32 -8.08 8.95
C GLU A 94 -14.70 -7.53 10.31
N ARG A 95 -15.97 -7.64 10.61
CA ARG A 95 -16.46 -7.27 11.92
C ARG A 95 -16.73 -8.50 12.70
N TYR A 96 -16.19 -8.52 13.89
CA TYR A 96 -16.57 -9.53 14.84
C TYR A 96 -18.02 -9.28 15.26
N ARG A 97 -18.83 -10.25 15.04
CA ARG A 97 -20.18 -10.24 15.56
C ARG A 97 -20.14 -10.80 16.97
N ASN A 98 -20.42 -9.95 17.87
CA ASN A 98 -20.58 -10.36 19.27
C ASN A 98 -22.03 -10.36 19.62
#